data_785c02016f1d31eba75e34a1d2a1b801
#
_entry.id   785c02016f1d31eba75e34a1d2a1b801
#
_cell.length_a   1.000
_cell.length_b   1.000
_cell.length_c   1.000
_cell.angle_alpha   90.00
_cell.angle_beta   90.00
_cell.angle_gamma   90.00
#
_symmetry.space_group_name_H-M   'P 1'
#
loop_
_entity.id
_entity.type
_entity.pdbx_description
1 polymer ?
#
loop_
_entity_poly.entity_id
_entity_poly.type
_entity_poly.pdbx_seq_one_letter_code
_entity_poly.pdbx_strand_id
1 'polypeptide(L)'
;MNFVVIFGPVAVGKMTVGQELEKITDLKLFHNHMTIEVILPYFDMKSPSFKKLVTEFRIKMFEEVAKSDLAGLIFTYVWQLDSSSDCDFINTIVNIFERAKATVCYVELEASTEERLKRNISPNRLQYKPSKNDFDASEKELLEIDRKHILNSDKGEFRNKNHLKINNTELNAERVAEIIKERFSL
;
A
#
# COMPACT_ATOMS: atom_id res chain seq x y z
N MET A 1 17.49 7.44 5.11
CA MET A 1 16.51 6.68 4.28
C MET A 1 15.18 6.65 5.00
N ASN A 2 14.08 6.85 4.28
CA ASN A 2 12.72 6.73 4.81
C ASN A 2 11.98 5.56 4.14
N PHE A 3 11.21 4.79 4.92
CA PHE A 3 10.33 3.76 4.39
C PHE A 3 8.89 4.09 4.77
N VAL A 4 8.07 4.45 3.78
CA VAL A 4 6.68 4.86 3.97
C VAL A 4 5.76 3.72 3.54
N VAL A 5 5.03 3.14 4.49
CA VAL A 5 4.00 2.12 4.23
C VAL A 5 2.64 2.80 4.19
N ILE A 6 2.03 2.87 2.99
CA ILE A 6 0.67 3.39 2.82
C ILE A 6 -0.28 2.18 2.77
N PHE A 7 -1.15 2.07 3.76
CA PHE A 7 -2.11 0.97 3.87
C PHE A 7 -3.56 1.44 4.04
N GLY A 8 -4.50 0.51 3.99
CA GLY A 8 -5.93 0.77 4.09
C GLY A 8 -6.72 -0.04 3.06
N PRO A 9 -8.05 0.14 2.98
CA PRO A 9 -8.94 -0.69 2.18
C PRO A 9 -8.68 -0.64 0.67
N VAL A 10 -9.31 -1.56 -0.05
CA VAL A 10 -9.27 -1.60 -1.52
C VAL A 10 -9.84 -0.28 -2.09
N ALA A 11 -9.21 0.25 -3.14
CA ALA A 11 -9.59 1.47 -3.84
C ALA A 11 -9.59 2.78 -3.00
N VAL A 12 -8.99 2.80 -1.79
CA VAL A 12 -8.91 4.00 -0.93
C VAL A 12 -8.01 5.12 -1.49
N GLY A 13 -7.21 4.83 -2.55
CA GLY A 13 -6.33 5.82 -3.18
C GLY A 13 -4.85 5.65 -2.90
N LYS A 14 -4.40 4.57 -2.22
CA LYS A 14 -3.00 4.33 -1.84
C LYS A 14 -1.98 4.58 -2.95
N MET A 15 -2.23 4.01 -4.14
CA MET A 15 -1.32 4.14 -5.29
C MET A 15 -1.25 5.59 -5.76
N THR A 16 -2.40 6.26 -5.95
CA THR A 16 -2.45 7.64 -6.42
C THR A 16 -1.77 8.60 -5.43
N VAL A 17 -2.04 8.43 -4.13
CA VAL A 17 -1.34 9.17 -3.07
C VAL A 17 0.16 8.88 -3.11
N GLY A 18 0.57 7.63 -3.31
CA GLY A 18 1.98 7.27 -3.46
C GLY A 18 2.64 7.93 -4.67
N GLN A 19 1.93 8.02 -5.81
CA GLN A 19 2.38 8.71 -7.02
C GLN A 19 2.57 10.22 -6.76
N GLU A 20 1.63 10.86 -6.08
CA GLU A 20 1.76 12.28 -5.74
C GLU A 20 2.87 12.53 -4.71
N LEU A 21 3.02 11.65 -3.74
CA LEU A 21 4.12 11.75 -2.77
C LEU A 21 5.50 11.58 -3.42
N GLU A 22 5.65 10.67 -4.38
CA GLU A 22 6.87 10.50 -5.17
C GLU A 22 7.24 11.76 -5.94
N LYS A 23 6.26 12.52 -6.47
CA LYS A 23 6.51 13.76 -7.22
C LYS A 23 7.08 14.90 -6.35
N ILE A 24 6.75 14.92 -5.08
CA ILE A 24 7.11 16.01 -4.15
C ILE A 24 8.20 15.63 -3.15
N THR A 25 8.74 14.40 -3.25
CA THR A 25 9.83 13.87 -2.41
C THR A 25 10.86 13.15 -3.27
N ASP A 26 12.02 12.81 -2.68
CA ASP A 26 13.04 11.97 -3.33
C ASP A 26 12.79 10.46 -3.16
N LEU A 27 11.62 10.07 -2.61
CA LEU A 27 11.25 8.68 -2.41
C LEU A 27 10.79 8.04 -3.73
N LYS A 28 10.98 6.71 -3.86
CA LYS A 28 10.50 5.94 -5.01
C LYS A 28 9.25 5.15 -4.66
N LEU A 29 8.27 5.13 -5.56
CA LEU A 29 7.05 4.37 -5.36
C LEU A 29 7.22 2.91 -5.83
N PHE A 30 6.95 1.98 -4.91
CA PHE A 30 6.79 0.56 -5.20
C PHE A 30 5.39 0.10 -4.77
N HIS A 31 4.41 0.24 -5.67
CA HIS A 31 3.05 -0.15 -5.31
C HIS A 31 2.80 -1.65 -5.50
N ASN A 32 1.92 -2.19 -4.68
CA ASN A 32 1.59 -3.61 -4.56
C ASN A 32 1.39 -4.33 -5.91
N HIS A 33 0.70 -3.70 -6.87
CA HIS A 33 0.40 -4.32 -8.16
C HIS A 33 1.59 -4.43 -9.10
N MET A 34 2.72 -3.73 -8.88
CA MET A 34 3.91 -3.90 -9.72
C MET A 34 4.39 -5.35 -9.78
N THR A 35 4.32 -6.07 -8.66
CA THR A 35 4.69 -7.50 -8.62
C THR A 35 3.55 -8.41 -9.08
N ILE A 36 2.31 -8.04 -8.76
CA ILE A 36 1.13 -8.83 -9.12
C ILE A 36 0.99 -8.92 -10.64
N GLU A 37 1.02 -7.77 -11.33
CA GLU A 37 0.83 -7.70 -12.79
C GLU A 37 1.93 -8.42 -13.58
N VAL A 38 3.15 -8.52 -13.03
CA VAL A 38 4.26 -9.27 -13.66
C VAL A 38 4.07 -10.79 -13.55
N ILE A 39 3.51 -11.28 -12.46
CA ILE A 39 3.43 -12.72 -12.17
C ILE A 39 2.08 -13.31 -12.59
N LEU A 40 1.02 -12.51 -12.56
CA LEU A 40 -0.34 -12.94 -12.85
C LEU A 40 -0.55 -13.58 -14.25
N PRO A 41 0.15 -13.17 -15.33
CA PRO A 41 0.02 -13.85 -16.63
C PRO A 41 0.44 -15.33 -16.62
N TYR A 42 1.21 -15.77 -15.63
CA TYR A 42 1.75 -17.11 -15.56
C TYR A 42 1.10 -18.00 -14.49
N PHE A 43 0.60 -17.39 -13.41
CA PHE A 43 0.07 -18.11 -12.25
C PHE A 43 -1.18 -17.45 -11.69
N ASP A 44 -2.22 -18.24 -11.42
CA ASP A 44 -3.41 -17.78 -10.72
C ASP A 44 -3.07 -17.22 -9.33
N MET A 45 -3.72 -16.11 -8.94
CA MET A 45 -3.48 -15.43 -7.65
C MET A 45 -3.62 -16.33 -6.41
N LYS A 46 -4.47 -17.37 -6.50
CA LYS A 46 -4.68 -18.32 -5.40
C LYS A 46 -3.62 -19.40 -5.34
N SER A 47 -2.83 -19.56 -6.41
CA SER A 47 -1.82 -20.62 -6.48
C SER A 47 -0.68 -20.39 -5.48
N PRO A 48 -0.09 -21.47 -4.92
CA PRO A 48 1.10 -21.37 -4.07
C PRO A 48 2.28 -20.71 -4.78
N SER A 49 2.46 -20.98 -6.07
CA SER A 49 3.55 -20.43 -6.90
C SER A 49 3.42 -18.90 -7.01
N PHE A 50 2.21 -18.39 -7.27
CA PHE A 50 1.97 -16.94 -7.30
C PHE A 50 2.34 -16.27 -5.98
N LYS A 51 1.80 -16.78 -4.87
CA LYS A 51 2.05 -16.23 -3.53
C LYS A 51 3.54 -16.23 -3.19
N LYS A 52 4.23 -17.34 -3.47
CA LYS A 52 5.67 -17.48 -3.24
C LYS A 52 6.45 -16.43 -4.04
N LEU A 53 6.26 -16.37 -5.37
CA LEU A 53 7.01 -15.48 -6.26
C LEU A 53 6.78 -14.02 -5.94
N VAL A 54 5.51 -13.60 -5.67
CA VAL A 54 5.19 -12.22 -5.27
C VAL A 54 5.91 -11.86 -3.98
N THR A 55 5.90 -12.75 -2.99
CA THR A 55 6.54 -12.49 -1.69
C THR A 55 8.06 -12.43 -1.82
N GLU A 56 8.67 -13.43 -2.46
CA GLU A 56 10.13 -13.48 -2.64
C GLU A 56 10.66 -12.28 -3.44
N PHE A 57 9.98 -11.92 -4.53
CA PHE A 57 10.36 -10.74 -5.31
C PHE A 57 10.34 -9.46 -4.47
N ARG A 58 9.28 -9.25 -3.69
CA ARG A 58 9.15 -8.08 -2.81
C ARG A 58 10.25 -8.04 -1.75
N ILE A 59 10.48 -9.16 -1.07
CA ILE A 59 11.53 -9.23 -0.04
C ILE A 59 12.89 -8.89 -0.65
N LYS A 60 13.23 -9.48 -1.80
CA LYS A 60 14.50 -9.17 -2.49
C LYS A 60 14.59 -7.70 -2.87
N MET A 61 13.53 -7.11 -3.40
CA MET A 61 13.49 -5.68 -3.73
C MET A 61 13.71 -4.80 -2.48
N PHE A 62 13.07 -5.11 -1.37
CA PHE A 62 13.26 -4.38 -0.12
C PHE A 62 14.67 -4.53 0.45
N GLU A 63 15.25 -5.73 0.41
CA GLU A 63 16.63 -5.97 0.82
C GLU A 63 17.65 -5.14 0.02
N GLU A 64 17.46 -5.04 -1.29
CA GLU A 64 18.37 -4.26 -2.15
C GLU A 64 18.16 -2.75 -1.99
N VAL A 65 16.91 -2.29 -1.87
CA VAL A 65 16.62 -0.87 -1.56
C VAL A 65 17.24 -0.48 -0.22
N ALA A 66 17.09 -1.31 0.80
CA ALA A 66 17.64 -1.02 2.13
C ALA A 66 19.18 -0.90 2.18
N LYS A 67 19.88 -1.46 1.18
CA LYS A 67 21.35 -1.36 1.02
C LYS A 67 21.79 -0.25 0.07
N SER A 68 20.84 0.35 -0.66
CA SER A 68 21.15 1.35 -1.68
C SER A 68 21.33 2.75 -1.10
N ASP A 69 21.69 3.68 -1.96
CA ASP A 69 21.79 5.12 -1.68
C ASP A 69 20.47 5.89 -1.93
N LEU A 70 19.37 5.19 -2.19
CA LEU A 70 18.06 5.81 -2.36
C LEU A 70 17.64 6.56 -1.09
N ALA A 71 17.00 7.72 -1.28
CA ALA A 71 16.44 8.49 -0.17
C ALA A 71 15.37 7.70 0.60
N GLY A 72 14.67 6.79 -0.08
CA GLY A 72 13.73 5.86 0.52
C GLY A 72 12.70 5.28 -0.43
N LEU A 73 11.74 4.57 0.14
CA LEU A 73 10.72 3.85 -0.60
C LEU A 73 9.33 4.12 -0.05
N ILE A 74 8.35 4.27 -0.95
CA ILE A 74 6.93 4.27 -0.64
C ILE A 74 6.37 2.90 -1.06
N PHE A 75 5.81 2.15 -0.12
CA PHE A 75 5.17 0.87 -0.40
C PHE A 75 3.68 0.94 -0.12
N THR A 76 2.84 0.42 -1.01
CA THR A 76 1.39 0.39 -0.81
C THR A 76 0.88 -1.02 -0.60
N TYR A 77 0.05 -1.23 0.41
CA TYR A 77 -0.48 -2.55 0.75
C TYR A 77 -1.94 -2.51 1.22
N VAL A 78 -2.71 -3.56 0.93
CA VAL A 78 -3.99 -3.81 1.60
C VAL A 78 -3.67 -4.68 2.81
N TRP A 79 -3.47 -4.05 3.95
CA TRP A 79 -3.11 -4.74 5.18
C TRP A 79 -4.38 -5.16 5.92
N GLN A 80 -4.59 -6.47 6.02
CA GLN A 80 -5.64 -7.08 6.83
C GLN A 80 -5.12 -7.17 8.26
N LEU A 81 -5.56 -6.26 9.13
CA LEU A 81 -5.04 -6.13 10.49
C LEU A 81 -5.35 -7.34 11.37
N ASP A 82 -6.38 -8.11 11.02
CA ASP A 82 -6.79 -9.37 11.63
C ASP A 82 -6.13 -10.61 11.01
N SER A 83 -5.22 -10.45 10.02
CA SER A 83 -4.49 -11.54 9.37
C SER A 83 -3.07 -11.66 9.91
N SER A 84 -2.74 -12.78 10.57
CA SER A 84 -1.39 -13.03 11.06
C SER A 84 -0.36 -13.04 9.91
N SER A 85 -0.69 -13.61 8.75
CA SER A 85 0.21 -13.64 7.60
C SER A 85 0.55 -12.24 7.06
N ASP A 86 -0.42 -11.31 7.06
CA ASP A 86 -0.18 -9.94 6.63
C ASP A 86 0.67 -9.19 7.66
N CYS A 87 0.36 -9.40 8.95
CA CYS A 87 1.16 -8.82 10.04
C CYS A 87 2.60 -9.32 10.00
N ASP A 88 2.82 -10.63 9.80
CA ASP A 88 4.16 -11.23 9.68
C ASP A 88 4.92 -10.69 8.45
N PHE A 89 4.24 -10.51 7.32
CA PHE A 89 4.84 -9.91 6.13
C PHE A 89 5.25 -8.46 6.39
N ILE A 90 4.37 -7.63 6.97
CA ILE A 90 4.68 -6.22 7.30
C ILE A 90 5.83 -6.16 8.32
N ASN A 91 5.81 -6.98 9.37
CA ASN A 91 6.91 -7.05 10.33
C ASN A 91 8.24 -7.42 9.66
N THR A 92 8.21 -8.38 8.73
CA THR A 92 9.41 -8.81 7.98
C THR A 92 10.01 -7.65 7.19
N ILE A 93 9.19 -6.93 6.40
CA ILE A 93 9.70 -5.83 5.59
C ILE A 93 10.13 -4.63 6.44
N VAL A 94 9.42 -4.33 7.51
CA VAL A 94 9.80 -3.29 8.49
C VAL A 94 11.17 -3.60 9.10
N ASN A 95 11.40 -4.82 9.55
CA ASN A 95 12.67 -5.26 10.12
C ASN A 95 13.85 -5.10 9.12
N ILE A 96 13.63 -5.29 7.80
CA ILE A 96 14.67 -5.05 6.78
C ILE A 96 15.13 -3.59 6.83
N PHE A 97 14.19 -2.64 6.82
CA PHE A 97 14.48 -1.22 6.82
C PHE A 97 15.00 -0.71 8.19
N GLU A 98 14.48 -1.21 9.30
CA GLU A 98 14.96 -0.86 10.63
C GLU A 98 16.42 -1.29 10.86
N ARG A 99 16.81 -2.49 10.38
CA ARG A 99 18.22 -2.94 10.40
C ARG A 99 19.13 -2.04 9.57
N ALA A 100 18.61 -1.44 8.51
CA ALA A 100 19.31 -0.42 7.71
C ALA A 100 19.24 0.99 8.33
N LYS A 101 18.68 1.12 9.56
CA LYS A 101 18.52 2.41 10.28
C LYS A 101 17.62 3.40 9.52
N ALA A 102 16.70 2.91 8.70
CA ALA A 102 15.70 3.73 8.04
C ALA A 102 14.61 4.16 9.05
N THR A 103 14.03 5.34 8.83
CA THR A 103 12.82 5.77 9.53
C THR A 103 11.62 5.12 8.86
N VAL A 104 10.85 4.32 9.61
CA VAL A 104 9.62 3.70 9.10
C VAL A 104 8.44 4.59 9.47
N CYS A 105 7.63 4.95 8.46
CA CYS A 105 6.43 5.76 8.58
C CYS A 105 5.21 4.95 8.12
N TYR A 106 4.14 4.96 8.91
CA TYR A 106 2.89 4.27 8.60
C TYR A 106 1.81 5.30 8.26
N VAL A 107 1.26 5.19 7.07
CA VAL A 107 0.16 6.03 6.58
C VAL A 107 -1.06 5.15 6.39
N GLU A 108 -2.06 5.35 7.21
CA GLU A 108 -3.34 4.67 7.15
C GLU A 108 -4.35 5.56 6.43
N LEU A 109 -4.85 5.09 5.28
CA LEU A 109 -5.89 5.79 4.55
C LEU A 109 -7.25 5.16 4.83
N GLU A 110 -8.25 6.03 5.02
CA GLU A 110 -9.65 5.66 5.20
C GLU A 110 -10.53 6.48 4.27
N ALA A 111 -11.53 5.88 3.64
CA ALA A 111 -12.54 6.58 2.87
C ALA A 111 -13.87 5.83 2.90
N SER A 112 -14.97 6.54 2.66
CA SER A 112 -16.29 5.92 2.54
C SER A 112 -16.32 4.87 1.45
N THR A 113 -17.15 3.83 1.62
CA THR A 113 -17.32 2.77 0.62
C THR A 113 -17.81 3.34 -0.71
N GLU A 114 -18.72 4.32 -0.66
CA GLU A 114 -19.23 5.01 -1.87
C GLU A 114 -18.09 5.66 -2.67
N GLU A 115 -17.21 6.41 -2.00
CA GLU A 115 -16.08 7.06 -2.68
C GLU A 115 -15.07 6.03 -3.21
N ARG A 116 -14.84 4.94 -2.50
CA ARG A 116 -13.96 3.86 -2.96
C ARG A 116 -14.52 3.12 -4.18
N LEU A 117 -15.84 2.94 -4.27
CA LEU A 117 -16.48 2.38 -5.47
C LEU A 117 -16.29 3.29 -6.69
N LYS A 118 -16.45 4.61 -6.53
CA LYS A 118 -16.12 5.57 -7.60
C LYS A 118 -14.66 5.48 -8.03
N ARG A 119 -13.71 5.42 -7.08
CA ARG A 119 -12.28 5.30 -7.34
C ARG A 119 -11.90 3.94 -7.95
N ASN A 120 -12.69 2.90 -7.72
CA ASN A 120 -12.41 1.54 -8.20
C ASN A 120 -12.38 1.45 -9.73
N ILE A 121 -13.14 2.29 -10.43
CA ILE A 121 -13.22 2.35 -11.89
C ILE A 121 -12.43 3.51 -12.49
N SER A 122 -11.57 4.18 -11.72
CA SER A 122 -10.82 5.35 -12.20
C SER A 122 -9.79 4.99 -13.28
N PRO A 123 -9.59 5.83 -14.31
CA PRO A 123 -8.62 5.56 -15.39
C PRO A 123 -7.20 5.30 -14.88
N ASN A 124 -6.72 6.09 -13.92
CA ASN A 124 -5.40 5.89 -13.31
C ASN A 124 -5.25 4.50 -12.70
N ARG A 125 -6.29 4.02 -11.97
CA ARG A 125 -6.25 2.68 -11.39
C ARG A 125 -6.16 1.60 -12.46
N LEU A 126 -6.94 1.69 -13.51
CA LEU A 126 -7.01 0.68 -14.58
C LEU A 126 -5.73 0.64 -15.41
N GLN A 127 -5.10 1.79 -15.66
CA GLN A 127 -3.82 1.88 -16.34
C GLN A 127 -2.71 1.09 -15.62
N TYR A 128 -2.63 1.20 -14.29
CA TYR A 128 -1.58 0.56 -13.49
C TYR A 128 -1.97 -0.81 -12.92
N LYS A 129 -3.23 -1.22 -13.06
CA LYS A 129 -3.78 -2.48 -12.54
C LYS A 129 -4.71 -3.11 -13.59
N PRO A 130 -4.18 -3.55 -14.75
CA PRO A 130 -4.98 -4.17 -15.81
C PRO A 130 -5.82 -5.36 -15.32
N SER A 131 -5.34 -6.10 -14.33
CA SER A 131 -6.08 -7.20 -13.69
C SER A 131 -7.40 -6.78 -13.01
N LYS A 132 -7.67 -5.47 -12.87
CA LYS A 132 -8.89 -4.91 -12.29
C LYS A 132 -9.87 -4.35 -13.32
N ASN A 133 -9.69 -4.67 -14.61
CA ASN A 133 -10.57 -4.21 -15.70
C ASN A 133 -11.95 -4.89 -15.71
N ASP A 134 -12.11 -6.02 -15.03
CA ASP A 134 -13.42 -6.60 -14.74
C ASP A 134 -14.03 -5.85 -13.55
N PHE A 135 -14.91 -4.89 -13.84
CA PHE A 135 -15.47 -3.98 -12.83
C PHE A 135 -16.36 -4.72 -11.83
N ASP A 136 -17.19 -5.66 -12.29
CA ASP A 136 -18.11 -6.43 -11.43
C ASP A 136 -17.31 -7.32 -10.46
N ALA A 137 -16.29 -8.00 -10.97
CA ALA A 137 -15.40 -8.80 -10.14
C ALA A 137 -14.60 -7.93 -9.15
N SER A 138 -14.12 -6.75 -9.59
CA SER A 138 -13.35 -5.83 -8.75
C SER A 138 -14.20 -5.21 -7.63
N GLU A 139 -15.46 -4.85 -7.92
CA GLU A 139 -16.42 -4.35 -6.93
C GLU A 139 -16.76 -5.43 -5.91
N LYS A 140 -17.10 -6.63 -6.39
CA LYS A 140 -17.40 -7.78 -5.52
C LYS A 140 -16.23 -8.09 -4.59
N GLU A 141 -15.00 -8.11 -5.09
CA GLU A 141 -13.79 -8.32 -4.29
C GLU A 141 -13.64 -7.24 -3.21
N LEU A 142 -13.85 -5.95 -3.56
CA LEU A 142 -13.78 -4.84 -2.62
C LEU A 142 -14.76 -5.05 -1.45
N LEU A 143 -16.04 -5.33 -1.76
CA LEU A 143 -17.07 -5.52 -0.74
C LEU A 143 -16.86 -6.80 0.08
N GLU A 144 -16.35 -7.87 -0.54
CA GLU A 144 -16.03 -9.11 0.18
C GLU A 144 -14.86 -8.94 1.17
N ILE A 145 -13.81 -8.23 0.78
CA ILE A 145 -12.65 -7.96 1.65
C ILE A 145 -13.09 -7.11 2.84
N ASP A 146 -13.84 -6.04 2.60
CA ASP A 146 -14.39 -5.19 3.66
C ASP A 146 -15.23 -5.95 4.69
N ARG A 147 -16.01 -6.92 4.22
CA ARG A 147 -16.86 -7.73 5.11
C ARG A 147 -16.07 -8.74 5.92
N LYS A 148 -14.96 -9.24 5.39
CA LYS A 148 -14.20 -10.36 5.98
C LYS A 148 -13.06 -9.92 6.88
N HIS A 149 -12.54 -8.71 6.68
CA HIS A 149 -11.28 -8.28 7.30
C HIS A 149 -11.36 -6.88 7.90
N ILE A 150 -10.55 -6.65 8.91
CA ILE A 150 -10.31 -5.34 9.50
C ILE A 150 -9.21 -4.66 8.69
N LEU A 151 -9.56 -3.58 8.02
CA LEU A 151 -8.66 -2.85 7.08
C LEU A 151 -8.24 -1.48 7.58
N ASN A 152 -8.89 -1.00 8.66
CA ASN A 152 -8.54 0.22 9.35
C ASN A 152 -8.51 -0.04 10.86
N SER A 153 -7.60 0.63 11.56
CA SER A 153 -7.47 0.53 13.00
C SER A 153 -8.54 1.35 13.74
N ASP A 154 -8.87 0.94 14.95
CA ASP A 154 -9.65 1.76 15.87
C ASP A 154 -8.82 2.91 16.44
N LYS A 155 -9.49 3.94 16.99
CA LYS A 155 -8.80 5.09 17.60
C LYS A 155 -7.86 4.64 18.72
N GLY A 156 -6.55 4.89 18.53
CA GLY A 156 -5.51 4.61 19.53
C GLY A 156 -5.00 3.16 19.55
N GLU A 157 -5.49 2.29 18.67
CA GLU A 157 -5.03 0.91 18.55
C GLU A 157 -3.61 0.85 17.97
N PHE A 158 -3.30 1.66 16.96
CA PHE A 158 -1.97 1.74 16.37
C PHE A 158 -1.07 2.65 17.20
N ARG A 159 -0.28 2.07 18.12
CA ARG A 159 0.55 2.82 19.08
C ARG A 159 1.91 3.29 18.55
N ASN A 160 2.15 3.23 17.25
CA ASN A 160 3.42 3.67 16.68
C ASN A 160 3.48 5.20 16.58
N LYS A 161 4.59 5.81 17.01
CA LYS A 161 4.80 7.26 16.96
C LYS A 161 4.79 7.83 15.55
N ASN A 162 5.19 7.01 14.57
CA ASN A 162 5.24 7.36 13.16
C ASN A 162 4.00 6.87 12.42
N HIS A 163 2.85 6.83 13.06
CA HIS A 163 1.57 6.51 12.45
C HIS A 163 0.77 7.80 12.17
N LEU A 164 0.18 7.85 10.99
CA LEU A 164 -0.73 8.90 10.54
C LEU A 164 -1.95 8.26 9.89
N LYS A 165 -3.14 8.47 10.48
CA LYS A 165 -4.42 8.04 9.91
C LYS A 165 -5.11 9.24 9.26
N ILE A 166 -5.52 9.10 7.99
CA ILE A 166 -6.17 10.15 7.21
C ILE A 166 -7.46 9.60 6.62
N ASN A 167 -8.60 10.23 6.94
CA ASN A 167 -9.80 10.05 6.15
C ASN A 167 -9.70 10.95 4.92
N ASN A 168 -9.55 10.34 3.74
CA ASN A 168 -9.36 11.03 2.48
C ASN A 168 -10.60 10.99 1.57
N THR A 169 -11.81 10.79 2.15
CA THR A 169 -13.05 10.79 1.37
C THR A 169 -13.20 12.05 0.52
N GLU A 170 -12.98 13.22 1.14
CA GLU A 170 -13.13 14.54 0.50
C GLU A 170 -11.80 15.17 0.09
N LEU A 171 -10.68 14.43 0.20
CA LEU A 171 -9.36 14.95 -0.13
C LEU A 171 -8.87 14.37 -1.46
N ASN A 172 -8.26 15.23 -2.31
CA ASN A 172 -7.51 14.76 -3.46
C ASN A 172 -6.15 14.16 -3.04
N ALA A 173 -5.53 13.43 -3.94
CA ALA A 173 -4.30 12.71 -3.63
C ALA A 173 -3.11 13.64 -3.37
N GLU A 174 -3.07 14.79 -4.06
CA GLU A 174 -2.04 15.81 -3.90
C GLU A 174 -2.05 16.37 -2.46
N ARG A 175 -3.25 16.72 -1.95
CA ARG A 175 -3.38 17.24 -0.59
C ARG A 175 -2.99 16.20 0.45
N VAL A 176 -3.36 14.94 0.24
CA VAL A 176 -2.96 13.84 1.12
C VAL A 176 -1.43 13.66 1.11
N ALA A 177 -0.79 13.73 -0.06
CA ALA A 177 0.66 13.64 -0.18
C ALA A 177 1.38 14.79 0.54
N GLU A 178 0.88 16.03 0.45
CA GLU A 178 1.39 17.19 1.21
C GLU A 178 1.32 16.95 2.72
N ILE A 179 0.17 16.50 3.23
CA ILE A 179 -0.01 16.18 4.66
C ILE A 179 0.99 15.12 5.13
N ILE A 180 1.23 14.08 4.31
CA ILE A 180 2.19 13.03 4.63
C ILE A 180 3.61 13.60 4.68
N LYS A 181 3.99 14.39 3.66
CA LYS A 181 5.31 15.03 3.58
C LYS A 181 5.56 15.93 4.78
N GLU A 182 4.62 16.82 5.11
CA GLU A 182 4.70 17.72 6.27
C GLU A 182 4.84 16.94 7.59
N ARG A 183 4.00 15.91 7.78
CA ARG A 183 3.94 15.13 9.03
C ARG A 183 5.22 14.39 9.33
N PHE A 184 5.91 13.88 8.30
CA PHE A 184 7.12 13.06 8.45
C PHE A 184 8.40 13.78 8.02
N SER A 185 8.31 15.04 7.58
CA SER A 185 9.45 15.85 7.11
C SER A 185 10.23 15.15 5.99
N LEU A 186 9.51 14.66 4.98
CA LEU A 186 10.04 13.91 3.84
C LEU A 186 10.58 14.84 2.74
#